data_4d8d3013f9ae3034dab08fffa34bc113
#
_entry.id   4d8d3013f9ae3034dab08fffa34bc113
#
_cell.length_a   1.000
_cell.length_b   1.000
_cell.length_c   1.000
_cell.angle_alpha   90.00
_cell.angle_beta   90.00
_cell.angle_gamma   90.00
#
_symmetry.space_group_name_H-M   'P 1'
#
loop_
_entity.id
_entity.type
_entity.pdbx_description
1 polymer ?
#
loop_
_entity_poly.entity_id
_entity_poly.type
_entity_poly.pdbx_seq_one_letter_code
_entity_poly.pdbx_strand_id
1 'polypeptide(L)'
;MLPNRLLTCLLSAALIAGCASERSFSSADDPLDSKHVAVARGDGNFKEAVIKDQAHASQDDPLDDAIAPELKAQARTARSKLNTASIEQPTTLADNAFENGTRTENTDLWQRLRDGFALDHEVDQPRLEQQLAWFASHPRYIERVMERGSRYFHYIVSETERRGLPTELALLPIVESAFDPFAYSHGRAAGLWQFVPATGKYFGLTQSWWHDDRRDVIAATDAALTYLERLSKRFDGDFTLALAAYNSGGGTVSSAIRRNQNADKSTDFWSLKLPRETRHYVPKLLALAKIFADPQAYGIDLPALANEPYFAVVETGSQLDLAKAAELAATDIDEMYLLNPSFNRWATNPDGPHRLLVPVASAERFRKALKTYPVNQRVSWRNYRVRSGDSLSTIAQRFETTAPVIRKLNKLNGDTIRIGQRLMIPSATGDSETYSLSAAQRLEKKQSRPRDGDKVSYHVRSGDTFWDIAREHRVKVRELAAWNSMAPGDPLIPGKKLVIWSQNAETTVASSDSSASARIKALVRKIGYSVRKGDSLAAIAGRFSVNISDIAGWNDLNTEHYLQPGQSLVLYVDIRNSP
;
A
#
# COMPACT_ATOMS: atom_id res chain seq x y z
N MET A 1 4.33 -73.35 -29.78
CA MET A 1 3.40 -74.14 -29.00
C MET A 1 2.63 -73.25 -28.08
N LEU A 2 1.38 -73.02 -28.41
CA LEU A 2 0.28 -72.54 -27.57
C LEU A 2 -0.13 -73.69 -26.63
N PRO A 3 -0.91 -73.48 -25.52
CA PRO A 3 -2.12 -72.69 -25.45
C PRO A 3 -2.43 -71.95 -24.11
N ASN A 4 -3.22 -70.88 -24.22
CA ASN A 4 -4.55 -70.63 -23.66
C ASN A 4 -4.87 -71.03 -22.20
N ARG A 5 -5.37 -70.03 -21.42
CA ARG A 5 -6.78 -69.97 -20.98
C ARG A 5 -7.16 -68.68 -20.30
N LEU A 6 -8.21 -68.10 -20.83
CA LEU A 6 -9.14 -67.13 -20.22
C LEU A 6 -9.65 -67.57 -18.86
N LEU A 7 -9.91 -66.59 -17.96
CA LEU A 7 -11.14 -66.67 -17.16
C LEU A 7 -11.64 -65.25 -16.86
N THR A 8 -12.77 -64.96 -17.39
CA THR A 8 -13.70 -63.88 -17.16
C THR A 8 -14.33 -64.00 -15.77
N CYS A 9 -14.47 -62.87 -15.04
CA CYS A 9 -15.61 -62.67 -14.14
C CYS A 9 -16.03 -61.22 -14.10
N LEU A 10 -17.30 -61.06 -14.32
CA LEU A 10 -18.12 -59.85 -14.44
C LEU A 10 -18.56 -59.27 -13.07
N LEU A 11 -18.99 -58.01 -13.11
CA LEU A 11 -19.94 -57.26 -12.24
C LEU A 11 -19.38 -56.79 -10.86
N SER A 12 -19.39 -55.47 -10.56
CA SER A 12 -20.60 -54.67 -10.40
C SER A 12 -20.25 -53.17 -10.39
N ALA A 13 -21.03 -52.39 -11.09
CA ALA A 13 -21.05 -50.94 -11.03
C ALA A 13 -21.64 -50.46 -9.70
N ALA A 14 -20.99 -49.50 -9.05
CA ALA A 14 -21.63 -48.63 -8.09
C ALA A 14 -21.15 -47.19 -8.37
N LEU A 15 -22.05 -46.40 -8.99
CA LEU A 15 -21.96 -44.97 -9.06
C LEU A 15 -21.99 -44.38 -7.63
N ILE A 16 -20.96 -43.68 -7.24
CA ILE A 16 -21.05 -42.69 -6.18
C ILE A 16 -20.55 -41.40 -6.80
N ALA A 17 -21.51 -40.53 -7.15
CA ALA A 17 -21.29 -39.14 -7.44
C ALA A 17 -20.85 -38.44 -6.14
N GLY A 18 -19.54 -38.18 -6.02
CA GLY A 18 -18.99 -37.33 -4.98
C GLY A 18 -18.86 -35.94 -5.53
N CYS A 19 -19.77 -35.04 -5.16
CA CYS A 19 -19.63 -33.62 -5.36
C CYS A 19 -18.34 -33.12 -4.71
N ALA A 20 -17.37 -32.74 -5.52
CA ALA A 20 -16.27 -31.92 -5.08
C ALA A 20 -16.84 -30.51 -4.83
N SER A 21 -17.18 -30.19 -3.60
CA SER A 21 -17.44 -28.84 -3.19
C SER A 21 -16.10 -28.12 -3.14
N GLU A 22 -15.80 -27.33 -4.15
CA GLU A 22 -14.82 -26.26 -4.06
C GLU A 22 -15.25 -25.32 -2.94
N ARG A 23 -14.69 -25.48 -1.77
CA ARG A 23 -14.77 -24.47 -0.72
C ARG A 23 -13.93 -23.27 -1.18
N SER A 24 -14.59 -22.27 -1.69
CA SER A 24 -14.05 -20.92 -1.83
C SER A 24 -13.57 -20.46 -0.45
N PHE A 25 -12.25 -20.36 -0.28
CA PHE A 25 -11.65 -19.79 0.92
C PHE A 25 -12.04 -18.32 1.05
N SER A 26 -12.88 -18.03 2.05
CA SER A 26 -13.18 -16.68 2.50
C SER A 26 -11.91 -16.08 3.11
N SER A 27 -11.58 -14.86 2.72
CA SER A 27 -10.45 -14.05 3.22
C SER A 27 -10.58 -13.62 4.68
N ALA A 28 -11.45 -14.26 5.48
CA ALA A 28 -11.77 -13.86 6.84
C ALA A 28 -10.73 -14.28 7.90
N ASP A 29 -9.78 -15.16 7.56
CA ASP A 29 -8.80 -15.71 8.51
C ASP A 29 -7.40 -15.08 8.44
N ASP A 30 -7.23 -13.97 7.70
CA ASP A 30 -5.96 -13.26 7.66
C ASP A 30 -5.87 -12.29 8.86
N PRO A 31 -4.84 -12.35 9.72
CA PRO A 31 -4.72 -11.48 10.90
C PRO A 31 -4.62 -10.00 10.58
N LEU A 32 -4.32 -9.64 9.33
CA LEU A 32 -4.44 -8.26 8.87
C LEU A 32 -5.91 -7.85 8.69
N ASP A 33 -6.82 -8.81 8.42
CA ASP A 33 -8.26 -8.59 8.44
C ASP A 33 -8.85 -8.63 9.87
N SER A 34 -8.21 -9.31 10.83
CA SER A 34 -8.68 -9.33 12.23
C SER A 34 -8.57 -7.96 12.94
N LYS A 35 -7.87 -6.98 12.36
CA LYS A 35 -8.01 -5.56 12.76
C LYS A 35 -9.48 -5.08 12.67
N HIS A 36 -10.36 -5.85 12.04
CA HIS A 36 -11.76 -5.51 11.80
C HIS A 36 -12.78 -6.23 12.70
N VAL A 37 -12.42 -7.34 13.35
CA VAL A 37 -13.40 -8.17 14.09
C VAL A 37 -13.52 -7.79 15.57
N ALA A 38 -12.49 -7.18 16.17
CA ALA A 38 -12.48 -6.86 17.61
C ALA A 38 -13.24 -5.57 18.01
N VAL A 39 -13.85 -4.83 17.06
CA VAL A 39 -14.49 -3.52 17.33
C VAL A 39 -16.03 -3.61 17.42
N ALA A 40 -16.63 -4.78 17.29
CA ALA A 40 -18.08 -4.93 17.14
C ALA A 40 -18.88 -5.08 18.45
N ARG A 41 -18.30 -4.97 19.65
CA ARG A 41 -19.07 -4.95 20.91
C ARG A 41 -18.44 -3.98 21.91
N GLY A 42 -19.07 -2.83 22.10
CA GLY A 42 -18.86 -1.93 23.25
C GLY A 42 -18.78 -0.45 22.87
N ASP A 43 -19.86 0.22 23.15
CA ASP A 43 -20.06 1.63 23.45
C ASP A 43 -19.43 2.77 22.64
N GLY A 44 -20.33 3.53 22.18
CA GLY A 44 -20.48 4.75 21.38
C GLY A 44 -19.49 5.92 21.51
N ASN A 45 -18.18 5.79 21.72
CA ASN A 45 -17.30 6.97 21.83
C ASN A 45 -15.93 6.88 21.10
N PHE A 46 -15.79 5.96 20.14
CA PHE A 46 -14.49 5.69 19.49
C PHE A 46 -14.28 6.37 18.13
N LYS A 47 -15.23 7.18 17.63
CA LYS A 47 -15.17 7.73 16.27
C LYS A 47 -14.23 8.92 16.07
N GLU A 48 -13.83 9.62 17.13
CA GLU A 48 -13.00 10.85 16.99
C GLU A 48 -11.50 10.66 17.23
N ALA A 49 -11.08 9.68 18.03
CA ALA A 49 -9.69 9.56 18.46
C ALA A 49 -8.75 9.03 17.37
N VAL A 50 -9.22 8.14 16.48
CA VAL A 50 -8.35 7.48 15.49
C VAL A 50 -8.01 8.38 14.30
N ILE A 51 -8.88 9.35 13.97
CA ILE A 51 -8.63 10.29 12.85
C ILE A 51 -7.73 11.45 13.31
N LYS A 52 -7.78 11.85 14.57
CA LYS A 52 -6.95 12.93 15.13
C LYS A 52 -5.48 12.56 15.30
N ASP A 53 -5.18 11.30 15.68
CA ASP A 53 -3.79 10.88 15.94
C ASP A 53 -2.95 10.72 14.67
N GLN A 54 -3.56 10.42 13.52
CA GLN A 54 -2.82 10.32 12.24
C GLN A 54 -2.56 11.68 11.56
N ALA A 55 -3.36 12.70 11.86
CA ALA A 55 -3.17 14.06 11.31
C ALA A 55 -2.16 14.89 12.11
N HIS A 56 -1.95 14.59 13.39
CA HIS A 56 -1.00 15.35 14.24
C HIS A 56 0.45 14.85 14.23
N ALA A 57 0.71 13.66 13.65
CA ALA A 57 2.07 13.10 13.61
C ALA A 57 2.99 13.79 12.57
N SER A 58 2.48 14.70 11.73
CA SER A 58 3.26 15.27 10.62
C SER A 58 3.51 16.79 10.67
N GLN A 59 3.08 17.51 11.69
CA GLN A 59 3.15 18.98 11.64
C GLN A 59 3.97 19.71 12.71
N ASP A 60 4.40 19.09 13.81
CA ASP A 60 5.03 19.82 14.91
C ASP A 60 6.34 19.19 15.44
N ASP A 61 7.24 18.74 14.56
CA ASP A 61 8.59 18.37 14.99
C ASP A 61 9.61 19.40 14.49
N PRO A 62 10.12 20.29 15.36
CA PRO A 62 11.10 21.32 14.98
C PRO A 62 12.41 20.76 14.38
N LEU A 63 12.68 19.45 14.59
CA LEU A 63 13.79 18.76 13.97
C LEU A 63 13.53 18.38 12.50
N ASP A 64 12.27 18.22 12.10
CA ASP A 64 11.93 17.94 10.71
C ASP A 64 12.14 19.18 9.81
N ASP A 65 11.96 20.39 10.32
CA ASP A 65 12.15 21.64 9.56
C ASP A 65 13.63 22.04 9.44
N ALA A 66 14.47 21.76 10.44
CA ALA A 66 15.89 22.13 10.42
C ALA A 66 16.75 21.23 9.52
N ILE A 67 16.31 20.00 9.25
CA ILE A 67 17.04 19.00 8.48
C ILE A 67 16.59 18.94 7.01
N ALA A 68 15.47 19.58 6.67
CA ALA A 68 14.79 19.48 5.39
C ALA A 68 15.61 19.90 4.13
N PRO A 69 16.48 20.93 4.13
CA PRO A 69 17.22 21.34 2.93
C PRO A 69 18.34 20.38 2.54
N GLU A 70 19.12 19.91 3.49
CA GLU A 70 20.26 19.00 3.25
C GLU A 70 19.80 17.61 2.81
N LEU A 71 18.69 17.15 3.33
CA LEU A 71 18.14 15.83 3.02
C LEU A 71 17.41 15.79 1.69
N LYS A 72 16.80 16.90 1.26
CA LYS A 72 16.31 17.04 -0.13
C LYS A 72 17.47 16.98 -1.12
N ALA A 73 18.63 17.50 -0.75
CA ALA A 73 19.84 17.42 -1.56
C ALA A 73 20.42 16.00 -1.54
N GLN A 74 20.46 15.33 -0.39
CA GLN A 74 20.97 13.94 -0.26
C GLN A 74 20.03 12.92 -0.94
N ALA A 75 18.71 13.06 -0.83
CA ALA A 75 17.75 12.22 -1.55
C ALA A 75 17.82 12.46 -3.07
N ARG A 76 18.07 13.68 -3.52
CA ARG A 76 18.36 13.98 -4.92
C ARG A 76 19.69 13.38 -5.37
N THR A 77 20.71 13.44 -4.52
CA THR A 77 22.05 12.88 -4.78
C THR A 77 22.04 11.35 -4.74
N ALA A 78 21.31 10.72 -3.82
CA ALA A 78 21.07 9.29 -3.79
C ALA A 78 20.30 8.81 -5.03
N ARG A 79 19.27 9.54 -5.43
CA ARG A 79 18.52 9.27 -6.67
C ARG A 79 19.36 9.51 -7.93
N SER A 80 20.23 10.53 -7.93
CA SER A 80 21.22 10.76 -9.01
C SER A 80 22.26 9.65 -9.03
N LYS A 81 22.73 9.20 -7.88
CA LYS A 81 23.66 8.05 -7.77
C LYS A 81 23.02 6.73 -8.15
N LEU A 82 21.74 6.50 -7.84
CA LEU A 82 20.96 5.36 -8.33
C LEU A 82 20.66 5.43 -9.84
N ASN A 83 20.59 6.64 -10.40
CA ASN A 83 20.38 6.85 -11.83
C ASN A 83 21.68 6.97 -12.63
N THR A 84 22.83 7.26 -12.02
CA THR A 84 24.14 7.45 -12.67
C THR A 84 25.19 6.43 -12.25
N ALA A 85 24.96 5.70 -11.15
CA ALA A 85 25.75 4.51 -10.92
C ALA A 85 25.30 3.50 -11.97
N SER A 86 26.09 3.36 -13.01
CA SER A 86 26.29 2.04 -13.60
C SER A 86 26.56 1.15 -12.40
N ILE A 87 25.54 0.39 -11.96
CA ILE A 87 25.72 -0.63 -10.94
C ILE A 87 26.69 -1.60 -11.60
N GLU A 88 27.97 -1.43 -11.27
CA GLU A 88 28.96 -2.45 -11.54
C GLU A 88 28.38 -3.75 -11.03
N GLN A 89 28.40 -4.75 -11.86
CA GLN A 89 27.73 -6.02 -11.68
C GLN A 89 28.03 -6.57 -10.28
N PRO A 90 27.06 -7.18 -9.60
CA PRO A 90 27.29 -7.85 -8.32
C PRO A 90 28.20 -9.08 -8.42
N THR A 91 28.82 -9.34 -9.56
CA THR A 91 29.88 -10.34 -9.73
C THR A 91 31.18 -10.01 -8.98
N THR A 92 31.35 -8.78 -8.46
CA THR A 92 32.56 -8.41 -7.70
C THR A 92 32.29 -8.07 -6.23
N LEU A 93 31.02 -8.02 -5.78
CA LEU A 93 30.72 -7.83 -4.36
C LEU A 93 30.82 -9.12 -3.54
N ALA A 94 30.86 -10.27 -4.18
CA ALA A 94 31.20 -11.54 -3.52
C ALA A 94 32.72 -11.67 -3.24
N ASP A 95 33.57 -11.02 -4.06
CA ASP A 95 35.03 -11.24 -3.98
C ASP A 95 35.78 -10.27 -3.06
N ASN A 96 35.20 -9.14 -2.66
CA ASN A 96 35.92 -8.14 -1.84
C ASN A 96 35.46 -8.05 -0.37
N ALA A 97 34.56 -8.91 0.10
CA ALA A 97 34.17 -9.03 1.51
C ALA A 97 34.82 -10.24 2.21
N PHE A 98 35.75 -10.95 1.56
CA PHE A 98 36.30 -12.23 2.00
C PHE A 98 37.78 -12.22 2.28
N GLU A 99 38.31 -11.15 2.85
CA GLU A 99 39.61 -11.25 3.53
C GLU A 99 39.43 -10.99 5.03
N ASN A 100 39.14 -12.03 5.77
CA ASN A 100 39.43 -12.40 7.16
C ASN A 100 38.21 -13.03 7.86
N GLY A 101 38.30 -14.34 8.00
CA GLY A 101 37.45 -15.12 8.89
C GLY A 101 36.59 -16.14 8.13
N THR A 102 36.88 -17.40 8.35
CA THR A 102 36.09 -18.57 7.93
C THR A 102 34.62 -18.44 8.34
N ARG A 103 33.85 -17.71 7.57
CA ARG A 103 32.38 -17.80 7.60
C ARG A 103 32.03 -18.99 6.72
N THR A 104 31.61 -20.10 7.31
CA THR A 104 30.96 -21.19 6.60
C THR A 104 29.89 -20.58 5.71
N GLU A 105 29.96 -20.85 4.39
CA GLU A 105 28.89 -20.41 3.46
C GLU A 105 27.56 -20.96 3.96
N ASN A 106 26.78 -20.11 4.57
CA ASN A 106 25.48 -20.44 5.09
C ASN A 106 24.54 -20.65 3.90
N THR A 107 24.28 -21.88 3.52
CA THR A 107 23.39 -22.23 2.40
C THR A 107 21.92 -21.97 2.72
N ASP A 108 21.59 -21.81 4.01
CA ASP A 108 20.26 -21.55 4.52
C ASP A 108 20.08 -20.06 4.90
N LEU A 109 19.13 -19.40 4.25
CA LEU A 109 18.80 -18.00 4.52
C LEU A 109 18.23 -17.79 5.94
N TRP A 110 17.57 -18.79 6.52
CA TRP A 110 17.09 -18.72 7.90
C TRP A 110 18.22 -18.65 8.91
N GLN A 111 19.27 -19.44 8.71
CA GLN A 111 20.42 -19.39 9.59
C GLN A 111 21.13 -18.03 9.48
N ARG A 112 21.30 -17.52 8.25
CA ARG A 112 21.85 -16.19 8.02
C ARG A 112 21.04 -15.09 8.73
N LEU A 113 19.70 -15.17 8.68
CA LEU A 113 18.81 -14.26 9.41
C LEU A 113 19.06 -14.33 10.92
N ARG A 114 19.11 -15.54 11.50
CA ARG A 114 19.34 -15.77 12.94
C ARG A 114 20.67 -15.23 13.41
N ASP A 115 21.73 -15.43 12.62
CA ASP A 115 23.09 -14.97 12.94
C ASP A 115 23.19 -13.44 13.11
N GLY A 116 22.24 -12.70 12.52
CA GLY A 116 22.16 -11.24 12.62
C GLY A 116 21.12 -10.72 13.62
N PHE A 117 20.47 -11.58 14.41
CA PHE A 117 19.53 -11.14 15.44
C PHE A 117 20.26 -10.37 16.54
N ALA A 118 19.70 -9.22 16.93
CA ALA A 118 20.28 -8.34 17.93
C ALA A 118 19.25 -7.72 18.87
N LEU A 119 17.95 -7.95 18.64
CA LEU A 119 16.90 -7.47 19.52
C LEU A 119 16.64 -8.47 20.65
N ASP A 120 16.37 -7.95 21.85
CA ASP A 120 15.94 -8.80 22.97
C ASP A 120 14.49 -9.27 22.72
N HIS A 121 14.33 -10.52 22.29
CA HIS A 121 13.05 -11.18 22.09
C HIS A 121 12.71 -12.18 23.21
N GLU A 122 13.55 -12.29 24.25
CA GLU A 122 13.31 -13.16 25.42
C GLU A 122 12.64 -12.44 26.60
N VAL A 123 12.12 -11.23 26.36
CA VAL A 123 11.42 -10.45 27.39
C VAL A 123 10.13 -11.12 27.85
N ASP A 124 9.94 -11.23 29.17
CA ASP A 124 8.72 -11.74 29.79
C ASP A 124 7.63 -10.64 29.80
N GLN A 125 6.79 -10.65 28.80
CA GLN A 125 5.73 -9.65 28.62
C GLN A 125 4.43 -10.29 28.12
N PRO A 126 3.30 -10.09 28.83
CA PRO A 126 2.02 -10.71 28.43
C PRO A 126 1.58 -10.38 27.01
N ARG A 127 1.96 -9.21 26.49
CA ARG A 127 1.65 -8.80 25.10
C ARG A 127 2.48 -9.57 24.07
N LEU A 128 3.70 -9.96 24.42
CA LEU A 128 4.54 -10.82 23.59
C LEU A 128 3.95 -12.24 23.55
N GLU A 129 3.62 -12.80 24.71
CA GLU A 129 3.04 -14.13 24.82
C GLU A 129 1.73 -14.28 24.05
N GLN A 130 0.87 -13.25 24.05
CA GLN A 130 -0.34 -13.22 23.24
C GLN A 130 -0.05 -13.32 21.74
N GLN A 131 0.99 -12.66 21.24
CA GLN A 131 1.36 -12.73 19.83
C GLN A 131 1.98 -14.09 19.48
N LEU A 132 2.82 -14.62 20.35
CA LEU A 132 3.40 -15.97 20.20
C LEU A 132 2.30 -17.04 20.13
N ALA A 133 1.36 -17.03 21.08
CA ALA A 133 0.24 -17.97 21.09
C ALA A 133 -0.61 -17.86 19.82
N TRP A 134 -0.80 -16.62 19.33
CA TRP A 134 -1.54 -16.42 18.09
C TRP A 134 -0.81 -17.03 16.88
N PHE A 135 0.47 -16.72 16.68
CA PHE A 135 1.25 -17.23 15.56
C PHE A 135 1.39 -18.77 15.62
N ALA A 136 1.66 -19.33 16.81
CA ALA A 136 1.77 -20.77 17.01
C ALA A 136 0.46 -21.50 16.68
N SER A 137 -0.70 -20.87 16.93
CA SER A 137 -2.01 -21.45 16.57
C SER A 137 -2.36 -21.27 15.08
N HIS A 138 -1.54 -20.52 14.30
CA HIS A 138 -1.79 -20.24 12.88
C HIS A 138 -0.57 -20.57 11.98
N PRO A 139 0.00 -21.79 12.00
CA PRO A 139 1.22 -22.10 11.24
C PRO A 139 1.05 -21.89 9.73
N ARG A 140 -0.13 -22.18 9.17
CA ARG A 140 -0.44 -21.92 7.76
C ARG A 140 -0.37 -20.45 7.36
N TYR A 141 -0.51 -19.53 8.33
CA TYR A 141 -0.34 -18.10 8.06
C TYR A 141 1.14 -17.79 7.74
N ILE A 142 2.07 -18.28 8.57
CA ILE A 142 3.51 -18.10 8.36
C ILE A 142 3.94 -18.71 7.04
N GLU A 143 3.50 -19.93 6.74
CA GLU A 143 3.78 -20.64 5.48
C GLU A 143 3.38 -19.77 4.26
N ARG A 144 2.12 -19.31 4.19
CA ARG A 144 1.64 -18.44 3.09
C ARG A 144 2.40 -17.11 3.00
N VAL A 145 2.75 -16.54 4.14
CA VAL A 145 3.50 -15.27 4.17
C VAL A 145 4.90 -15.46 3.62
N MET A 146 5.57 -16.56 3.99
CA MET A 146 6.91 -16.85 3.51
C MET A 146 6.95 -17.29 2.05
N GLU A 147 5.91 -17.96 1.56
CA GLU A 147 5.73 -18.24 0.13
C GLU A 147 5.73 -16.91 -0.68
N ARG A 148 5.00 -15.88 -0.23
CA ARG A 148 5.03 -14.56 -0.86
C ARG A 148 6.38 -13.86 -0.69
N GLY A 149 6.95 -13.96 0.52
CA GLY A 149 8.19 -13.31 0.92
C GLY A 149 9.42 -13.86 0.21
N SER A 150 9.41 -15.12 -0.24
CA SER A 150 10.55 -15.80 -0.85
C SER A 150 11.22 -15.00 -1.97
N ARG A 151 10.45 -14.21 -2.72
CA ARG A 151 10.93 -13.33 -3.80
C ARG A 151 11.81 -12.19 -3.32
N TYR A 152 11.55 -11.69 -2.11
CA TYR A 152 12.10 -10.41 -1.62
C TYR A 152 13.06 -10.61 -0.45
N PHE A 153 12.90 -11.71 0.27
CA PHE A 153 13.46 -11.89 1.60
C PHE A 153 15.00 -11.87 1.60
N HIS A 154 15.63 -12.56 0.66
CA HIS A 154 17.09 -12.52 0.52
C HIS A 154 17.60 -11.08 0.33
N TYR A 155 16.97 -10.29 -0.54
CA TYR A 155 17.33 -8.90 -0.78
C TYR A 155 17.18 -8.05 0.48
N ILE A 156 16.05 -8.20 1.20
CA ILE A 156 15.78 -7.42 2.41
C ILE A 156 16.77 -7.76 3.52
N VAL A 157 17.06 -9.05 3.76
CA VAL A 157 18.08 -9.48 4.71
C VAL A 157 19.44 -8.90 4.35
N SER A 158 19.85 -9.03 3.09
CA SER A 158 21.13 -8.51 2.61
C SER A 158 21.28 -7.00 2.79
N GLU A 159 20.22 -6.22 2.51
CA GLU A 159 20.23 -4.76 2.72
C GLU A 159 20.24 -4.39 4.20
N THR A 160 19.57 -5.16 5.05
CA THR A 160 19.58 -4.96 6.50
C THR A 160 20.97 -5.19 7.07
N GLU A 161 21.62 -6.29 6.72
CA GLU A 161 22.99 -6.61 7.13
C GLU A 161 24.02 -5.59 6.60
N ARG A 162 23.91 -5.22 5.32
CA ARG A 162 24.82 -4.23 4.70
C ARG A 162 24.85 -2.90 5.45
N ARG A 163 23.77 -2.57 6.14
CA ARG A 163 23.64 -1.35 6.96
C ARG A 163 24.01 -1.57 8.42
N GLY A 164 24.36 -2.79 8.82
CA GLY A 164 24.67 -3.13 10.21
C GLY A 164 23.44 -3.03 11.13
N LEU A 165 22.25 -3.26 10.59
CA LEU A 165 21.00 -3.22 11.34
C LEU A 165 20.63 -4.62 11.84
N PRO A 166 19.87 -4.73 12.96
CA PRO A 166 19.32 -5.99 13.42
C PRO A 166 18.51 -6.68 12.32
N THR A 167 18.80 -7.94 12.03
CA THR A 167 18.15 -8.65 10.91
C THR A 167 16.70 -8.97 11.17
N GLU A 168 16.22 -8.90 12.42
CA GLU A 168 14.78 -8.94 12.75
C GLU A 168 13.98 -7.89 11.99
N LEU A 169 14.60 -6.77 11.60
CA LEU A 169 13.94 -5.73 10.82
C LEU A 169 13.52 -6.24 9.43
N ALA A 170 14.16 -7.29 8.90
CA ALA A 170 13.74 -7.94 7.68
C ALA A 170 12.37 -8.67 7.81
N LEU A 171 11.91 -8.90 9.03
CA LEU A 171 10.59 -9.49 9.31
C LEU A 171 9.45 -8.44 9.34
N LEU A 172 9.78 -7.13 9.30
CA LEU A 172 8.75 -6.07 9.34
C LEU A 172 7.70 -6.18 8.23
N PRO A 173 8.03 -6.52 6.98
CA PRO A 173 7.02 -6.71 5.94
C PRO A 173 5.98 -7.81 6.27
N ILE A 174 6.29 -8.77 7.16
CA ILE A 174 5.30 -9.72 7.67
C ILE A 174 4.24 -8.99 8.50
N VAL A 175 4.68 -8.09 9.38
CA VAL A 175 3.80 -7.32 10.28
C VAL A 175 3.00 -6.28 9.52
N GLU A 176 3.62 -5.64 8.52
CA GLU A 176 3.05 -4.53 7.76
C GLU A 176 2.05 -4.98 6.69
N SER A 177 2.42 -5.98 5.89
CA SER A 177 1.67 -6.34 4.69
C SER A 177 1.50 -7.85 4.47
N ALA A 178 1.99 -8.71 5.36
CA ALA A 178 2.12 -10.15 5.12
C ALA A 178 2.85 -10.45 3.78
N PHE A 179 3.86 -9.67 3.45
CA PHE A 179 4.57 -9.68 2.17
C PHE A 179 3.67 -9.51 0.93
N ASP A 180 2.48 -8.88 1.07
CA ASP A 180 1.68 -8.51 -0.09
C ASP A 180 2.23 -7.22 -0.72
N PRO A 181 2.86 -7.30 -1.93
CA PRO A 181 3.45 -6.12 -2.57
C PRO A 181 2.40 -5.12 -3.07
N PHE A 182 1.15 -5.54 -3.17
CA PHE A 182 0.03 -4.70 -3.59
C PHE A 182 -0.83 -4.23 -2.42
N ALA A 183 -0.44 -4.52 -1.18
CA ALA A 183 -1.18 -4.10 0.00
C ALA A 183 -1.47 -2.60 0.00
N TYR A 184 -2.69 -2.24 0.38
CA TYR A 184 -3.15 -0.85 0.49
C TYR A 184 -4.10 -0.71 1.68
N SER A 185 -3.69 0.09 2.67
CA SER A 185 -4.42 0.24 3.93
C SER A 185 -5.48 1.35 3.88
N HIS A 186 -6.36 1.36 4.88
CA HIS A 186 -7.35 2.43 5.07
C HIS A 186 -6.70 3.80 5.36
N GLY A 187 -5.47 3.81 5.90
CA GLY A 187 -4.65 4.99 6.11
C GLY A 187 -3.83 5.38 4.87
N ARG A 188 -4.12 4.80 3.70
CA ARG A 188 -3.42 5.05 2.43
C ARG A 188 -1.96 4.55 2.39
N ALA A 189 -1.57 3.71 3.35
CA ALA A 189 -0.26 3.07 3.31
C ALA A 189 -0.20 2.01 2.21
N ALA A 190 0.94 1.83 1.55
CA ALA A 190 1.08 0.96 0.39
C ALA A 190 2.40 0.17 0.38
N GLY A 191 2.34 -1.03 -0.23
CA GLY A 191 3.49 -1.90 -0.50
C GLY A 191 3.95 -2.70 0.70
N LEU A 192 5.09 -3.36 0.56
CA LEU A 192 5.65 -4.25 1.59
C LEU A 192 5.85 -3.54 2.93
N TRP A 193 6.31 -2.29 2.90
CA TRP A 193 6.70 -1.47 4.05
C TRP A 193 5.62 -0.50 4.52
N GLN A 194 4.43 -0.53 3.90
CA GLN A 194 3.27 0.29 4.26
C GLN A 194 3.55 1.80 4.46
N PHE A 195 4.31 2.39 3.53
CA PHE A 195 4.51 3.83 3.54
C PHE A 195 3.22 4.59 3.27
N VAL A 196 2.86 5.53 4.16
CA VAL A 196 1.82 6.53 3.87
C VAL A 196 2.34 7.58 2.87
N PRO A 197 1.48 8.27 2.09
CA PRO A 197 1.92 9.17 1.02
C PRO A 197 2.89 10.26 1.46
N ALA A 198 2.64 10.89 2.61
CA ALA A 198 3.49 11.98 3.12
C ALA A 198 4.90 11.48 3.48
N THR A 199 4.97 10.41 4.28
CA THR A 199 6.25 9.80 4.67
C THR A 199 6.98 9.24 3.46
N GLY A 200 6.28 8.55 2.53
CA GLY A 200 6.89 8.08 1.30
C GLY A 200 7.51 9.22 0.48
N LYS A 201 6.78 10.32 0.31
CA LYS A 201 7.28 11.51 -0.39
C LYS A 201 8.51 12.11 0.29
N TYR A 202 8.52 12.16 1.63
CA TYR A 202 9.65 12.65 2.42
C TYR A 202 10.92 11.83 2.15
N PHE A 203 10.80 10.50 2.03
CA PHE A 203 11.90 9.60 1.68
C PHE A 203 12.11 9.43 0.16
N GLY A 204 11.51 10.30 -0.67
CA GLY A 204 11.75 10.32 -2.12
C GLY A 204 10.90 9.34 -2.93
N LEU A 205 9.96 8.62 -2.30
CA LEU A 205 9.05 7.71 -2.98
C LEU A 205 7.95 8.50 -3.69
N THR A 206 7.98 8.49 -5.01
CA THR A 206 7.08 9.26 -5.85
C THR A 206 5.89 8.43 -6.34
N GLN A 207 4.81 9.13 -6.68
CA GLN A 207 3.60 8.52 -7.23
C GLN A 207 3.21 9.23 -8.52
N SER A 208 2.81 8.45 -9.50
CA SER A 208 2.29 8.96 -10.76
C SER A 208 1.17 8.05 -11.31
N TRP A 209 0.64 8.39 -12.46
CA TRP A 209 -0.29 7.51 -13.16
C TRP A 209 0.38 6.17 -13.53
N TRP A 210 1.69 6.17 -13.82
CA TRP A 210 2.45 5.01 -14.24
C TRP A 210 2.88 4.12 -13.08
N HIS A 211 3.27 4.70 -11.94
CA HIS A 211 3.92 3.99 -10.86
C HIS A 211 3.62 4.57 -9.48
N ASP A 212 3.92 3.77 -8.45
CA ASP A 212 3.91 4.13 -7.05
C ASP A 212 5.16 3.53 -6.38
N ASP A 213 6.19 4.36 -6.13
CA ASP A 213 7.48 3.92 -5.60
C ASP A 213 7.39 3.31 -4.20
N ARG A 214 6.29 3.52 -3.47
CA ARG A 214 6.05 2.88 -2.17
C ARG A 214 5.90 1.35 -2.29
N ARG A 215 5.67 0.85 -3.51
CA ARG A 215 5.64 -0.56 -3.87
C ARG A 215 6.91 -1.03 -4.55
N ASP A 216 7.82 -0.13 -4.96
CA ASP A 216 9.10 -0.53 -5.53
C ASP A 216 9.94 -1.25 -4.47
N VAL A 217 10.29 -2.50 -4.73
CA VAL A 217 10.97 -3.37 -3.75
C VAL A 217 12.27 -2.74 -3.27
N ILE A 218 13.06 -2.18 -4.19
CA ILE A 218 14.37 -1.58 -3.85
C ILE A 218 14.19 -0.23 -3.17
N ALA A 219 13.44 0.69 -3.81
CA ALA A 219 13.29 2.04 -3.30
C ALA A 219 12.58 2.08 -1.94
N ALA A 220 11.53 1.26 -1.75
CA ALA A 220 10.82 1.21 -0.48
C ALA A 220 11.63 0.54 0.63
N THR A 221 12.45 -0.48 0.32
CA THR A 221 13.36 -1.09 1.30
C THR A 221 14.44 -0.09 1.72
N ASP A 222 15.06 0.60 0.78
CA ASP A 222 16.05 1.66 1.07
C ASP A 222 15.45 2.74 1.97
N ALA A 223 14.27 3.23 1.64
CA ALA A 223 13.55 4.24 2.42
C ALA A 223 13.21 3.73 3.84
N ALA A 224 12.73 2.49 3.97
CA ALA A 224 12.32 1.93 5.26
C ALA A 224 13.50 1.73 6.20
N LEU A 225 14.58 1.14 5.71
CA LEU A 225 15.80 0.94 6.51
C LEU A 225 16.43 2.30 6.88
N THR A 226 16.47 3.26 5.96
CA THR A 226 16.92 4.63 6.26
C THR A 226 16.05 5.31 7.32
N TYR A 227 14.75 5.08 7.29
CA TYR A 227 13.84 5.62 8.31
C TYR A 227 14.09 4.97 9.67
N LEU A 228 14.26 3.65 9.72
CA LEU A 228 14.57 2.92 10.95
C LEU A 228 15.92 3.32 11.54
N GLU A 229 16.95 3.52 10.72
CA GLU A 229 18.26 4.06 11.17
C GLU A 229 18.10 5.43 11.86
N ARG A 230 17.30 6.33 11.29
CA ARG A 230 17.05 7.65 11.87
C ARG A 230 16.27 7.57 13.17
N LEU A 231 15.26 6.69 13.21
CA LEU A 231 14.49 6.48 14.42
C LEU A 231 15.35 5.85 15.53
N SER A 232 16.19 4.87 15.19
CA SER A 232 17.14 4.30 16.16
C SER A 232 18.07 5.38 16.73
N LYS A 233 18.68 6.21 15.89
CA LYS A 233 19.52 7.35 16.34
C LYS A 233 18.75 8.35 17.21
N ARG A 234 17.48 8.60 16.90
CA ARG A 234 16.62 9.49 17.70
C ARG A 234 16.35 8.98 19.11
N PHE A 235 16.34 7.65 19.28
CA PHE A 235 16.07 6.98 20.54
C PHE A 235 17.30 6.26 21.09
N ASP A 236 18.50 6.82 20.87
CA ASP A 236 19.78 6.39 21.47
C ASP A 236 20.10 4.90 21.24
N GLY A 237 19.69 4.36 20.08
CA GLY A 237 19.91 2.96 19.72
C GLY A 237 18.79 1.99 20.14
N ASP A 238 17.77 2.46 20.86
CA ASP A 238 16.63 1.62 21.25
C ASP A 238 15.73 1.31 20.05
N PHE A 239 15.86 0.11 19.49
CA PHE A 239 15.04 -0.36 18.38
C PHE A 239 13.59 -0.64 18.75
N THR A 240 13.27 -0.90 20.03
CA THR A 240 11.86 -1.07 20.44
C THR A 240 11.10 0.26 20.35
N LEU A 241 11.73 1.35 20.76
CA LEU A 241 11.22 2.71 20.61
C LEU A 241 11.20 3.14 19.13
N ALA A 242 12.24 2.79 18.36
CA ALA A 242 12.32 3.06 16.93
C ALA A 242 11.19 2.38 16.15
N LEU A 243 10.90 1.11 16.44
CA LEU A 243 9.81 0.34 15.87
C LEU A 243 8.43 0.92 16.27
N ALA A 244 8.26 1.31 17.53
CA ALA A 244 7.07 2.00 17.98
C ALA A 244 6.85 3.31 17.22
N ALA A 245 7.93 4.05 16.96
CA ALA A 245 7.92 5.31 16.22
C ALA A 245 7.69 5.11 14.70
N TYR A 246 8.18 4.03 14.12
CA TYR A 246 7.87 3.65 12.73
C TYR A 246 6.36 3.50 12.54
N ASN A 247 5.67 2.85 13.50
CA ASN A 247 4.23 2.61 13.45
C ASN A 247 3.38 3.85 13.79
N SER A 248 3.78 4.65 14.80
CA SER A 248 2.94 5.72 15.34
C SER A 248 3.49 7.14 15.16
N GLY A 249 4.68 7.26 14.55
CA GLY A 249 5.39 8.52 14.41
C GLY A 249 6.30 8.84 15.62
N GLY A 250 7.48 9.40 15.33
CA GLY A 250 8.48 9.75 16.35
C GLY A 250 8.00 10.76 17.39
N GLY A 251 7.13 11.71 17.00
CA GLY A 251 6.52 12.67 17.90
C GLY A 251 5.64 12.04 18.96
N THR A 252 4.85 11.03 18.60
CA THR A 252 3.99 10.27 19.53
C THR A 252 4.82 9.58 20.61
N VAL A 253 5.90 8.89 20.23
CA VAL A 253 6.80 8.19 21.15
C VAL A 253 7.55 9.19 22.04
N SER A 254 8.15 10.24 21.49
CA SER A 254 8.83 11.27 22.26
C SER A 254 7.90 11.97 23.27
N SER A 255 6.65 12.20 22.90
CA SER A 255 5.64 12.78 23.82
C SER A 255 5.27 11.80 24.94
N ALA A 256 5.25 10.50 24.67
CA ALA A 256 5.00 9.49 25.71
C ALA A 256 6.19 9.38 26.67
N ILE A 257 7.43 9.42 26.16
CA ILE A 257 8.67 9.47 26.95
C ILE A 257 8.64 10.68 27.88
N ARG A 258 8.43 11.89 27.37
CA ARG A 258 8.36 13.10 28.21
C ARG A 258 7.30 13.02 29.30
N ARG A 259 6.11 12.44 29.01
CA ARG A 259 5.07 12.25 30.03
C ARG A 259 5.51 11.33 31.14
N ASN A 260 6.24 10.25 30.82
CA ASN A 260 6.74 9.33 31.83
C ASN A 260 7.89 9.96 32.62
N GLN A 261 8.83 10.67 31.98
CA GLN A 261 9.89 11.42 32.66
C GLN A 261 9.32 12.43 33.68
N ASN A 262 8.31 13.21 33.27
CA ASN A 262 7.65 14.18 34.18
C ASN A 262 6.88 13.53 35.33
N ALA A 263 6.65 12.22 35.28
CA ALA A 263 5.95 11.44 36.28
C ALA A 263 6.88 10.46 37.02
N ASP A 264 8.20 10.60 36.87
CA ASP A 264 9.25 9.73 37.41
C ASP A 264 9.01 8.23 37.14
N LYS A 265 8.53 7.92 35.91
CA LYS A 265 8.27 6.55 35.42
C LYS A 265 9.31 6.13 34.39
N SER A 266 9.47 4.81 34.25
CA SER A 266 10.30 4.25 33.22
C SER A 266 9.88 4.71 31.82
N THR A 267 10.88 4.91 30.96
CA THR A 267 10.72 5.38 29.58
C THR A 267 10.92 4.29 28.53
N ASP A 268 11.10 3.03 28.96
CA ASP A 268 11.13 1.87 28.07
C ASP A 268 9.79 1.69 27.34
N PHE A 269 9.83 1.02 26.19
CA PHE A 269 8.65 0.78 25.35
C PHE A 269 7.47 0.19 26.13
N TRP A 270 7.73 -0.76 27.06
CA TRP A 270 6.69 -1.51 27.76
C TRP A 270 5.91 -0.65 28.76
N SER A 271 6.57 0.36 29.30
CA SER A 271 6.05 1.31 30.28
C SER A 271 5.32 2.51 29.64
N LEU A 272 5.52 2.75 28.33
CA LEU A 272 4.92 3.89 27.65
C LEU A 272 3.42 3.70 27.37
N LYS A 273 2.64 4.77 27.56
CA LYS A 273 1.24 4.84 27.13
C LYS A 273 1.17 5.25 25.66
N LEU A 274 1.24 4.26 24.77
CA LEU A 274 1.17 4.40 23.33
C LEU A 274 -0.21 4.00 22.76
N PRO A 275 -0.54 4.32 21.51
CA PRO A 275 -1.74 3.83 20.83
C PRO A 275 -1.86 2.31 20.91
N ARG A 276 -3.08 1.79 20.95
CA ARG A 276 -3.32 0.34 21.08
C ARG A 276 -2.61 -0.47 20.01
N GLU A 277 -2.66 -0.02 18.77
CA GLU A 277 -2.00 -0.67 17.64
C GLU A 277 -0.49 -0.77 17.90
N THR A 278 0.16 0.35 18.23
CA THR A 278 1.60 0.42 18.50
C THR A 278 2.04 -0.50 19.63
N ARG A 279 1.23 -0.60 20.70
CA ARG A 279 1.51 -1.49 21.84
C ARG A 279 1.50 -2.98 21.47
N HIS A 280 0.89 -3.36 20.35
CA HIS A 280 0.90 -4.73 19.82
C HIS A 280 1.86 -4.90 18.64
N TYR A 281 2.30 -3.82 18.01
CA TYR A 281 3.16 -3.83 16.84
C TYR A 281 4.56 -4.39 17.15
N VAL A 282 5.26 -3.82 18.15
CA VAL A 282 6.58 -4.29 18.58
C VAL A 282 6.52 -5.74 19.07
N PRO A 283 5.58 -6.13 19.97
CA PRO A 283 5.41 -7.53 20.35
C PRO A 283 5.19 -8.49 19.18
N LYS A 284 4.53 -8.07 18.11
CA LYS A 284 4.38 -8.92 16.90
C LYS A 284 5.71 -9.24 16.25
N LEU A 285 6.56 -8.22 16.09
CA LEU A 285 7.88 -8.44 15.49
C LEU A 285 8.76 -9.33 16.38
N LEU A 286 8.80 -9.05 17.69
CA LEU A 286 9.57 -9.86 18.63
C LEU A 286 9.07 -11.31 18.71
N ALA A 287 7.74 -11.53 18.63
CA ALA A 287 7.17 -12.87 18.55
C ALA A 287 7.60 -13.62 17.30
N LEU A 288 7.61 -12.94 16.15
CA LEU A 288 8.14 -13.52 14.91
C LEU A 288 9.63 -13.83 15.04
N ALA A 289 10.44 -12.90 15.58
CA ALA A 289 11.87 -13.15 15.82
C ALA A 289 12.08 -14.39 16.69
N LYS A 290 11.36 -14.52 17.80
CA LYS A 290 11.43 -15.67 18.71
C LYS A 290 11.03 -16.98 18.02
N ILE A 291 9.95 -16.98 17.21
CA ILE A 291 9.54 -18.15 16.42
C ILE A 291 10.59 -18.50 15.37
N PHE A 292 11.15 -17.52 14.66
CA PHE A 292 12.17 -17.76 13.65
C PHE A 292 13.51 -18.15 14.24
N ALA A 293 13.79 -17.80 15.51
CA ALA A 293 14.96 -18.28 16.25
C ALA A 293 14.87 -19.81 16.50
N ASP A 294 13.72 -20.29 16.95
CA ASP A 294 13.45 -21.71 17.18
C ASP A 294 12.03 -22.10 16.74
N PRO A 295 11.79 -22.34 15.43
CA PRO A 295 10.46 -22.60 14.92
C PRO A 295 9.88 -23.93 15.42
N GLN A 296 10.72 -24.92 15.72
CA GLN A 296 10.30 -26.22 16.19
C GLN A 296 9.69 -26.17 17.59
N ALA A 297 10.18 -25.27 18.45
CA ALA A 297 9.60 -25.06 19.77
C ALA A 297 8.13 -24.57 19.71
N TYR A 298 7.73 -24.02 18.57
CA TYR A 298 6.36 -23.51 18.34
C TYR A 298 5.54 -24.38 17.37
N GLY A 299 6.07 -25.55 16.98
CA GLY A 299 5.40 -26.47 16.04
C GLY A 299 5.27 -25.87 14.62
N ILE A 300 6.20 -25.03 14.21
CA ILE A 300 6.20 -24.36 12.90
C ILE A 300 7.31 -24.93 12.04
N ASP A 301 6.92 -25.41 10.85
CA ASP A 301 7.85 -25.81 9.81
C ASP A 301 8.07 -24.65 8.84
N LEU A 302 9.28 -24.10 8.84
CA LEU A 302 9.64 -23.07 7.86
C LEU A 302 9.99 -23.71 6.52
N PRO A 303 9.50 -23.18 5.39
CA PRO A 303 9.92 -23.66 4.08
C PRO A 303 11.41 -23.40 3.90
N ALA A 304 12.13 -24.33 3.27
CA ALA A 304 13.53 -24.10 2.94
C ALA A 304 13.69 -22.87 2.03
N LEU A 305 14.56 -21.96 2.41
CA LEU A 305 14.94 -20.79 1.61
C LEU A 305 16.44 -20.82 1.33
N ALA A 306 16.78 -20.97 0.05
CA ALA A 306 18.16 -20.87 -0.39
C ALA A 306 18.72 -19.46 -0.10
N ASN A 307 19.96 -19.40 0.36
CA ASN A 307 20.67 -18.13 0.56
C ASN A 307 21.22 -17.60 -0.77
N GLU A 308 20.33 -17.34 -1.71
CA GLU A 308 20.62 -16.87 -3.06
C GLU A 308 19.67 -15.74 -3.47
N PRO A 309 20.14 -14.77 -4.28
CA PRO A 309 19.27 -13.75 -4.83
C PRO A 309 18.16 -14.36 -5.69
N TYR A 310 16.92 -14.02 -5.42
CA TYR A 310 15.78 -14.44 -6.25
C TYR A 310 15.71 -13.66 -7.57
N PHE A 311 16.05 -12.38 -7.54
CA PHE A 311 15.99 -11.48 -8.69
C PHE A 311 17.31 -10.77 -8.96
N ALA A 312 17.48 -10.36 -10.20
CA ALA A 312 18.54 -9.46 -10.63
C ALA A 312 17.94 -8.15 -11.16
N VAL A 313 18.67 -7.04 -11.00
CA VAL A 313 18.33 -5.76 -11.61
C VAL A 313 18.85 -5.72 -13.04
N VAL A 314 17.97 -5.33 -13.98
CA VAL A 314 18.33 -5.15 -15.38
C VAL A 314 17.92 -3.76 -15.84
N GLU A 315 18.91 -2.97 -16.29
CA GLU A 315 18.67 -1.66 -16.86
C GLU A 315 18.02 -1.80 -18.25
N THR A 316 16.88 -1.13 -18.43
CA THR A 316 16.15 -1.15 -19.70
C THR A 316 16.51 0.03 -20.59
N GLY A 317 17.09 1.09 -20.04
CA GLY A 317 17.52 2.30 -20.75
C GLY A 317 16.38 3.16 -21.31
N SER A 318 15.16 2.68 -21.34
CA SER A 318 13.96 3.41 -21.78
C SER A 318 12.69 2.75 -21.26
N GLN A 319 11.55 3.42 -21.46
CA GLN A 319 10.24 2.84 -21.18
C GLN A 319 10.04 1.52 -21.95
N LEU A 320 9.44 0.52 -21.32
CA LEU A 320 9.22 -0.82 -21.85
C LEU A 320 7.84 -1.34 -21.43
N ASP A 321 7.12 -1.96 -22.36
CA ASP A 321 5.89 -2.70 -22.09
C ASP A 321 6.22 -3.95 -21.26
N LEU A 322 5.45 -4.22 -20.20
CA LEU A 322 5.73 -5.31 -19.26
C LEU A 322 5.47 -6.69 -19.87
N ALA A 323 4.49 -6.83 -20.78
CA ALA A 323 4.29 -8.08 -21.52
C ALA A 323 5.46 -8.35 -22.46
N LYS A 324 5.98 -7.30 -23.11
CA LYS A 324 7.18 -7.42 -23.93
C LYS A 324 8.42 -7.73 -23.08
N ALA A 325 8.54 -7.13 -21.90
CA ALA A 325 9.61 -7.46 -20.96
C ALA A 325 9.56 -8.94 -20.53
N ALA A 326 8.37 -9.44 -20.20
CA ALA A 326 8.15 -10.84 -19.82
C ALA A 326 8.52 -11.81 -20.97
N GLU A 327 8.10 -11.48 -22.20
CA GLU A 327 8.48 -12.24 -23.42
C GLU A 327 10.00 -12.30 -23.62
N LEU A 328 10.66 -11.15 -23.56
CA LEU A 328 12.11 -11.04 -23.75
C LEU A 328 12.90 -11.78 -22.65
N ALA A 329 12.40 -11.74 -21.42
CA ALA A 329 12.96 -12.44 -20.28
C ALA A 329 12.61 -13.94 -20.26
N ALA A 330 11.63 -14.41 -21.05
CA ALA A 330 11.00 -15.72 -20.95
C ALA A 330 10.53 -16.05 -19.53
N THR A 331 9.82 -15.12 -18.94
CA THR A 331 9.20 -15.26 -17.61
C THR A 331 7.71 -14.96 -17.71
N ASP A 332 6.97 -15.36 -16.68
CA ASP A 332 5.54 -15.05 -16.58
C ASP A 332 5.33 -13.56 -16.31
N ILE A 333 4.26 -13.00 -16.89
CA ILE A 333 3.94 -11.58 -16.69
C ILE A 333 3.48 -11.28 -15.26
N ASP A 334 2.83 -12.23 -14.60
CA ASP A 334 2.45 -12.07 -13.19
C ASP A 334 3.69 -12.01 -12.32
N GLU A 335 4.72 -12.84 -12.60
CA GLU A 335 6.01 -12.78 -11.92
C GLU A 335 6.72 -11.44 -12.19
N MET A 336 6.61 -10.91 -13.42
CA MET A 336 7.13 -9.58 -13.75
C MET A 336 6.47 -8.49 -12.90
N TYR A 337 5.16 -8.55 -12.68
CA TYR A 337 4.44 -7.61 -11.80
C TYR A 337 4.76 -7.83 -10.32
N LEU A 338 4.89 -9.07 -9.87
CA LEU A 338 5.22 -9.39 -8.48
C LEU A 338 6.60 -8.85 -8.11
N LEU A 339 7.58 -8.94 -9.00
CA LEU A 339 8.91 -8.35 -8.78
C LEU A 339 8.91 -6.83 -8.95
N ASN A 340 8.00 -6.27 -9.76
CA ASN A 340 7.92 -4.84 -10.06
C ASN A 340 6.53 -4.25 -9.71
N PRO A 341 6.07 -4.38 -8.46
CA PRO A 341 4.70 -4.02 -8.08
C PRO A 341 4.44 -2.51 -8.07
N SER A 342 5.47 -1.71 -8.25
CA SER A 342 5.36 -0.26 -8.40
C SER A 342 4.63 0.15 -9.68
N PHE A 343 4.66 -0.65 -10.74
CA PHE A 343 4.01 -0.28 -11.99
C PHE A 343 2.49 -0.51 -11.93
N ASN A 344 1.76 0.58 -12.11
CA ASN A 344 0.30 0.58 -12.12
C ASN A 344 -0.30 0.18 -13.48
N ARG A 345 0.50 0.25 -14.55
CA ARG A 345 0.08 0.12 -15.96
C ARG A 345 0.83 -1.01 -16.64
N TRP A 346 0.54 -1.19 -17.89
CA TRP A 346 1.14 -2.18 -18.76
C TRP A 346 2.61 -1.91 -19.13
N ALA A 347 3.12 -0.70 -18.86
CA ALA A 347 4.48 -0.31 -19.17
C ALA A 347 5.14 0.38 -17.98
N THR A 348 6.47 0.40 -17.98
CA THR A 348 7.30 1.12 -17.04
C THR A 348 7.09 2.64 -17.14
N ASN A 349 7.55 3.40 -16.14
CA ASN A 349 7.43 4.87 -16.17
C ASN A 349 8.33 5.48 -17.27
N PRO A 350 7.83 6.41 -18.12
CA PRO A 350 8.64 7.06 -19.14
C PRO A 350 9.76 7.94 -18.59
N ASP A 351 9.66 8.36 -17.33
CA ASP A 351 10.64 9.21 -16.64
C ASP A 351 11.65 8.41 -15.81
N GLY A 352 11.55 7.09 -15.84
CA GLY A 352 12.39 6.18 -15.07
C GLY A 352 11.90 5.99 -13.61
N PRO A 353 12.65 5.24 -12.82
CA PRO A 353 13.89 4.57 -13.21
C PRO A 353 13.67 3.53 -14.32
N HIS A 354 14.62 3.48 -15.28
CA HIS A 354 14.53 2.56 -16.42
C HIS A 354 15.19 1.22 -16.09
N ARG A 355 14.69 0.56 -15.05
CA ARG A 355 15.13 -0.75 -14.60
C ARG A 355 13.95 -1.68 -14.34
N LEU A 356 14.20 -2.97 -14.43
CA LEU A 356 13.28 -4.02 -14.03
C LEU A 356 13.99 -5.05 -13.15
N LEU A 357 13.27 -5.57 -12.17
CA LEU A 357 13.65 -6.76 -11.44
C LEU A 357 13.15 -7.97 -12.22
N VAL A 358 14.01 -8.91 -12.49
CA VAL A 358 13.67 -10.16 -13.20
C VAL A 358 14.27 -11.34 -12.44
N PRO A 359 13.69 -12.55 -12.51
CA PRO A 359 14.30 -13.74 -11.92
C PRO A 359 15.77 -13.87 -12.37
N VAL A 360 16.67 -14.24 -11.46
CA VAL A 360 18.11 -14.37 -11.77
C VAL A 360 18.33 -15.26 -12.99
N ALA A 361 17.61 -16.37 -13.09
CA ALA A 361 17.68 -17.31 -14.22
C ALA A 361 17.33 -16.66 -15.59
N SER A 362 16.53 -15.61 -15.58
CA SER A 362 16.09 -14.89 -16.78
C SER A 362 16.96 -13.69 -17.15
N ALA A 363 17.79 -13.21 -16.23
CA ALA A 363 18.44 -11.91 -16.33
C ALA A 363 19.39 -11.80 -17.54
N GLU A 364 20.23 -12.82 -17.78
CA GLU A 364 21.19 -12.80 -18.88
C GLU A 364 20.51 -12.86 -20.24
N ARG A 365 19.48 -13.71 -20.37
CA ARG A 365 18.64 -13.76 -21.56
C ARG A 365 18.00 -12.40 -21.84
N PHE A 366 17.45 -11.79 -20.82
CA PHE A 366 16.79 -10.48 -20.93
C PHE A 366 17.76 -9.38 -21.37
N ARG A 367 18.96 -9.31 -20.76
CA ARG A 367 20.00 -8.36 -21.15
C ARG A 367 20.41 -8.51 -22.62
N LYS A 368 20.60 -9.76 -23.10
CA LYS A 368 20.93 -10.04 -24.50
C LYS A 368 19.81 -9.61 -25.44
N ALA A 369 18.56 -9.96 -25.11
CA ALA A 369 17.41 -9.61 -25.93
C ALA A 369 17.22 -8.09 -26.01
N LEU A 370 17.36 -7.35 -24.90
CA LEU A 370 17.25 -5.89 -24.87
C LEU A 370 18.27 -5.16 -25.75
N LYS A 371 19.48 -5.70 -25.90
CA LYS A 371 20.53 -5.10 -26.76
C LYS A 371 20.12 -5.05 -28.25
N THR A 372 19.35 -6.03 -28.68
CA THR A 372 18.92 -6.16 -30.08
C THR A 372 17.51 -5.67 -30.34
N TYR A 373 16.69 -5.52 -29.30
CA TYR A 373 15.29 -5.12 -29.42
C TYR A 373 15.15 -3.62 -29.67
N PRO A 374 14.53 -3.18 -30.79
CA PRO A 374 14.47 -1.77 -31.15
C PRO A 374 13.71 -0.91 -30.12
N VAL A 375 14.28 0.23 -29.75
CA VAL A 375 13.69 1.15 -28.73
C VAL A 375 12.29 1.63 -29.16
N ASN A 376 12.06 1.90 -30.45
CA ASN A 376 10.77 2.35 -30.97
C ASN A 376 9.66 1.28 -30.97
N GLN A 377 9.99 0.03 -30.67
CA GLN A 377 9.05 -1.09 -30.56
C GLN A 377 8.77 -1.48 -29.09
N ARG A 378 9.44 -0.83 -28.14
CA ARG A 378 9.35 -1.16 -26.71
C ARG A 378 8.02 -0.79 -26.07
N VAL A 379 7.31 0.18 -26.63
CA VAL A 379 5.98 0.63 -26.19
C VAL A 379 5.13 0.93 -27.41
N SER A 380 3.88 0.55 -27.36
CA SER A 380 2.90 0.82 -28.42
C SER A 380 2.18 2.14 -28.17
N TRP A 381 1.87 2.82 -29.28
CA TRP A 381 1.17 4.09 -29.29
C TRP A 381 0.05 4.05 -30.30
N ARG A 382 -1.12 4.59 -29.90
CA ARG A 382 -2.26 4.78 -30.80
C ARG A 382 -2.29 6.22 -31.30
N ASN A 383 -2.29 6.42 -32.61
CA ASN A 383 -2.53 7.73 -33.20
C ASN A 383 -4.03 8.05 -33.16
N TYR A 384 -4.41 9.07 -32.41
CA TYR A 384 -5.78 9.56 -32.30
C TYR A 384 -5.93 10.90 -33.02
N ARG A 385 -6.96 11.04 -33.85
CA ARG A 385 -7.30 12.32 -34.49
C ARG A 385 -8.41 13.01 -33.69
N VAL A 386 -8.12 14.20 -33.20
CA VAL A 386 -9.05 15.01 -32.41
C VAL A 386 -10.33 15.31 -33.21
N ARG A 387 -11.48 15.07 -32.60
CA ARG A 387 -12.80 15.28 -33.18
C ARG A 387 -13.47 16.51 -32.56
N SER A 388 -14.56 16.99 -33.19
CA SER A 388 -15.39 18.04 -32.60
C SER A 388 -15.94 17.59 -31.24
N GLY A 389 -15.86 18.45 -30.24
CA GLY A 389 -16.28 18.17 -28.85
C GLY A 389 -15.24 17.45 -27.98
N ASP A 390 -14.09 17.07 -28.54
CA ASP A 390 -13.02 16.49 -27.74
C ASP A 390 -12.29 17.55 -26.91
N SER A 391 -11.93 17.14 -25.69
CA SER A 391 -10.95 17.81 -24.82
C SER A 391 -9.88 16.79 -24.39
N LEU A 392 -8.73 17.23 -23.89
CA LEU A 392 -7.73 16.30 -23.33
C LEU A 392 -8.35 15.42 -22.23
N SER A 393 -9.26 15.95 -21.44
CA SER A 393 -9.94 15.20 -20.37
C SER A 393 -10.89 14.12 -20.93
N THR A 394 -11.70 14.42 -21.97
CA THR A 394 -12.60 13.43 -22.57
C THR A 394 -11.85 12.35 -23.34
N ILE A 395 -10.75 12.73 -24.02
CA ILE A 395 -9.85 11.77 -24.67
C ILE A 395 -9.18 10.89 -23.62
N ALA A 396 -8.65 11.49 -22.55
CA ALA A 396 -8.01 10.75 -21.47
C ALA A 396 -8.95 9.73 -20.82
N GLN A 397 -10.21 10.11 -20.56
CA GLN A 397 -11.23 9.21 -20.03
C GLN A 397 -11.51 8.05 -21.00
N ARG A 398 -11.67 8.34 -22.29
CA ARG A 398 -11.95 7.31 -23.34
C ARG A 398 -10.83 6.28 -23.47
N PHE A 399 -9.58 6.69 -23.26
CA PHE A 399 -8.39 5.84 -23.40
C PHE A 399 -7.78 5.44 -22.06
N GLU A 400 -8.52 5.57 -20.97
CA GLU A 400 -8.11 5.17 -19.61
C GLU A 400 -6.74 5.71 -19.18
N THR A 401 -6.42 6.95 -19.60
CA THR A 401 -5.21 7.68 -19.27
C THR A 401 -5.54 8.99 -18.57
N THR A 402 -4.60 9.93 -18.50
CA THR A 402 -4.83 11.27 -17.93
C THR A 402 -4.42 12.37 -18.88
N ALA A 403 -5.09 13.55 -18.79
CA ALA A 403 -4.74 14.70 -19.61
C ALA A 403 -3.26 15.11 -19.49
N PRO A 404 -2.63 15.13 -18.29
CA PRO A 404 -1.19 15.36 -18.16
C PRO A 404 -0.31 14.37 -18.93
N VAL A 405 -0.69 13.08 -18.97
CA VAL A 405 0.06 12.05 -19.73
C VAL A 405 -0.01 12.34 -21.23
N ILE A 406 -1.22 12.61 -21.76
CA ILE A 406 -1.40 12.96 -23.17
C ILE A 406 -0.60 14.23 -23.51
N ARG A 407 -0.70 15.26 -22.69
CA ARG A 407 0.00 16.53 -22.87
C ARG A 407 1.52 16.35 -22.93
N LYS A 408 2.09 15.64 -21.94
CA LYS A 408 3.52 15.38 -21.87
C LYS A 408 4.03 14.59 -23.08
N LEU A 409 3.32 13.52 -23.43
CA LEU A 409 3.67 12.65 -24.55
C LEU A 409 3.69 13.40 -25.89
N ASN A 410 2.73 14.30 -26.09
CA ASN A 410 2.59 15.10 -27.31
C ASN A 410 3.31 16.46 -27.23
N LYS A 411 4.08 16.72 -26.19
CA LYS A 411 4.81 17.99 -25.96
C LYS A 411 3.91 19.23 -26.09
N LEU A 412 2.67 19.14 -25.58
CA LEU A 412 1.72 20.26 -25.64
C LEU A 412 2.03 21.29 -24.54
N ASN A 413 2.03 22.58 -24.90
CA ASN A 413 2.28 23.67 -23.97
C ASN A 413 1.05 24.09 -23.14
N GLY A 414 -0.08 23.38 -23.27
CA GLY A 414 -1.32 23.64 -22.56
C GLY A 414 -2.37 22.58 -22.88
N ASP A 415 -3.62 22.83 -22.48
CA ASP A 415 -4.73 21.91 -22.69
C ASP A 415 -5.50 22.13 -23.99
N THR A 416 -5.11 23.15 -24.76
CA THR A 416 -5.74 23.49 -26.05
C THR A 416 -5.33 22.50 -27.13
N ILE A 417 -6.32 21.85 -27.74
CA ILE A 417 -6.17 20.95 -28.89
C ILE A 417 -7.06 21.43 -30.04
N ARG A 418 -6.69 21.08 -31.27
CA ARG A 418 -7.42 21.49 -32.49
C ARG A 418 -8.09 20.29 -33.14
N ILE A 419 -9.27 20.49 -33.67
CA ILE A 419 -9.95 19.45 -34.50
C ILE A 419 -9.02 19.05 -35.63
N GLY A 420 -8.88 17.71 -35.84
CA GLY A 420 -7.98 17.16 -36.84
C GLY A 420 -6.53 16.96 -36.36
N GLN A 421 -6.14 17.53 -35.21
CA GLN A 421 -4.82 17.32 -34.62
C GLN A 421 -4.60 15.83 -34.32
N ARG A 422 -3.39 15.33 -34.63
CA ARG A 422 -2.99 13.96 -34.29
C ARG A 422 -2.34 13.96 -32.92
N LEU A 423 -2.83 13.09 -32.03
CA LEU A 423 -2.27 12.87 -30.72
C LEU A 423 -1.80 11.42 -30.58
N MET A 424 -0.61 11.23 -30.06
CA MET A 424 -0.14 9.92 -29.62
C MET A 424 -0.78 9.63 -28.26
N ILE A 425 -1.47 8.50 -28.15
CA ILE A 425 -2.08 8.02 -26.92
C ILE A 425 -1.36 6.74 -26.51
N PRO A 426 -0.92 6.60 -25.24
CA PRO A 426 -0.29 5.36 -24.80
C PRO A 426 -1.27 4.20 -24.95
N SER A 427 -0.80 3.08 -25.46
CA SER A 427 -1.61 1.88 -25.66
C SER A 427 -0.84 0.66 -25.23
N ALA A 428 -1.52 -0.28 -24.58
CA ALA A 428 -0.98 -1.60 -24.30
C ALA A 428 -0.72 -2.36 -25.61
N THR A 429 0.29 -3.22 -25.63
CA THR A 429 0.59 -4.10 -26.77
C THR A 429 -0.35 -5.29 -26.78
N GLY A 430 -0.65 -5.89 -25.59
CA GLY A 430 -1.62 -6.95 -25.41
C GLY A 430 -3.02 -6.43 -25.05
N ASP A 431 -3.98 -7.33 -24.95
CA ASP A 431 -5.30 -7.06 -24.39
C ASP A 431 -5.23 -6.83 -22.86
N SER A 432 -6.34 -6.43 -22.25
CA SER A 432 -6.39 -6.13 -20.83
C SER A 432 -6.11 -7.35 -19.93
N GLU A 433 -6.49 -8.54 -20.38
CA GLU A 433 -6.31 -9.80 -19.64
C GLU A 433 -4.84 -10.17 -19.51
N THR A 434 -4.03 -9.84 -20.54
CA THR A 434 -2.58 -10.03 -20.50
C THR A 434 -1.93 -9.35 -19.29
N TYR A 435 -2.46 -8.22 -18.83
CA TYR A 435 -1.88 -7.45 -17.72
C TYR A 435 -2.67 -7.68 -16.41
N SER A 436 -2.89 -8.94 -16.05
CA SER A 436 -3.73 -9.45 -14.95
C SER A 436 -3.49 -8.77 -13.60
N LEU A 437 -2.25 -8.33 -13.32
CA LEU A 437 -1.83 -7.66 -12.08
C LEU A 437 -1.65 -6.14 -12.24
N SER A 438 -2.02 -5.54 -13.36
CA SER A 438 -2.13 -4.07 -13.46
C SER A 438 -3.13 -3.52 -12.44
N ALA A 439 -3.00 -2.24 -12.07
CA ALA A 439 -3.90 -1.63 -11.10
C ALA A 439 -5.38 -1.68 -11.55
N ALA A 440 -5.64 -1.57 -12.85
CA ALA A 440 -6.98 -1.68 -13.43
C ALA A 440 -7.55 -3.10 -13.26
N GLN A 441 -6.77 -4.13 -13.62
CA GLN A 441 -7.21 -5.53 -13.53
C GLN A 441 -7.38 -5.99 -12.07
N ARG A 442 -6.48 -5.59 -11.16
CA ARG A 442 -6.65 -5.84 -9.73
C ARG A 442 -7.93 -5.20 -9.19
N LEU A 443 -8.24 -3.97 -9.62
CA LEU A 443 -9.49 -3.30 -9.25
C LEU A 443 -10.71 -4.03 -9.81
N GLU A 444 -10.70 -4.40 -11.07
CA GLU A 444 -11.77 -5.15 -11.72
C GLU A 444 -12.02 -6.49 -11.04
N LYS A 445 -10.97 -7.27 -10.78
CA LYS A 445 -11.04 -8.53 -10.04
C LYS A 445 -11.64 -8.32 -8.64
N LYS A 446 -11.31 -7.23 -7.96
CA LYS A 446 -11.86 -6.90 -6.64
C LYS A 446 -13.33 -6.49 -6.71
N GLN A 447 -13.71 -5.74 -7.74
CA GLN A 447 -15.08 -5.29 -7.99
C GLN A 447 -16.01 -6.39 -8.57
N SER A 448 -15.44 -7.46 -9.13
CA SER A 448 -16.21 -8.59 -9.67
C SER A 448 -16.49 -9.70 -8.65
N ARG A 449 -15.76 -9.73 -7.52
CA ARG A 449 -16.00 -10.76 -6.49
C ARG A 449 -17.43 -10.68 -5.98
N PRO A 450 -18.19 -11.79 -5.99
CA PRO A 450 -19.52 -11.84 -5.41
C PRO A 450 -19.49 -11.45 -3.93
N ARG A 451 -20.49 -10.70 -3.48
CA ARG A 451 -20.70 -10.30 -2.08
C ARG A 451 -22.19 -10.28 -1.81
N ASP A 452 -22.56 -10.26 -0.53
CA ASP A 452 -23.95 -10.08 -0.13
C ASP A 452 -24.43 -8.70 -0.54
N GLY A 453 -25.66 -8.65 -1.08
CA GLY A 453 -26.31 -7.44 -1.58
C GLY A 453 -26.25 -7.29 -3.10
N ASP A 454 -26.90 -6.23 -3.59
CA ASP A 454 -26.99 -5.92 -5.01
C ASP A 454 -25.83 -5.04 -5.47
N LYS A 455 -25.18 -5.45 -6.56
CA LYS A 455 -24.08 -4.71 -7.16
C LYS A 455 -24.60 -3.48 -7.91
N VAL A 456 -24.32 -2.29 -7.38
CA VAL A 456 -24.69 -1.01 -7.99
C VAL A 456 -23.44 -0.33 -8.56
N SER A 457 -23.56 0.23 -9.76
CA SER A 457 -22.54 1.05 -10.41
C SER A 457 -22.84 2.52 -10.16
N TYR A 458 -21.95 3.23 -9.49
CA TYR A 458 -22.10 4.64 -9.16
C TYR A 458 -21.03 5.49 -9.84
N HIS A 459 -21.41 6.62 -10.44
CA HIS A 459 -20.45 7.59 -10.98
C HIS A 459 -20.37 8.79 -10.03
N VAL A 460 -19.16 9.03 -9.54
CA VAL A 460 -18.87 10.14 -8.62
C VAL A 460 -19.28 11.46 -9.25
N ARG A 461 -20.03 12.26 -8.51
CA ARG A 461 -20.47 13.62 -8.88
C ARG A 461 -19.59 14.67 -8.20
N SER A 462 -19.62 15.88 -8.70
CA SER A 462 -18.93 17.00 -8.02
C SER A 462 -19.52 17.23 -6.64
N GLY A 463 -18.65 17.26 -5.62
CA GLY A 463 -19.04 17.43 -4.22
C GLY A 463 -19.35 16.15 -3.45
N ASP A 464 -19.30 14.97 -4.10
CA ASP A 464 -19.48 13.69 -3.41
C ASP A 464 -18.35 13.40 -2.43
N THR A 465 -18.73 12.79 -1.31
CA THR A 465 -17.79 12.20 -0.35
C THR A 465 -18.07 10.72 -0.16
N PHE A 466 -17.08 9.95 0.27
CA PHE A 466 -17.29 8.54 0.64
C PHE A 466 -18.38 8.38 1.70
N TRP A 467 -18.51 9.35 2.59
CA TRP A 467 -19.52 9.31 3.64
C TRP A 467 -20.93 9.50 3.10
N ASP A 468 -21.15 10.46 2.18
CA ASP A 468 -22.46 10.70 1.58
C ASP A 468 -22.92 9.51 0.76
N ILE A 469 -22.04 8.98 -0.10
CA ILE A 469 -22.33 7.80 -0.93
C ILE A 469 -22.63 6.57 -0.05
N ALA A 470 -21.79 6.33 0.96
CA ALA A 470 -21.96 5.19 1.87
C ALA A 470 -23.28 5.27 2.65
N ARG A 471 -23.66 6.47 3.10
CA ARG A 471 -24.94 6.73 3.77
C ARG A 471 -26.14 6.52 2.85
N GLU A 472 -26.08 7.04 1.62
CA GLU A 472 -27.12 6.88 0.62
C GLU A 472 -27.41 5.41 0.31
N HIS A 473 -26.34 4.61 0.18
CA HIS A 473 -26.41 3.19 -0.13
C HIS A 473 -26.44 2.27 1.10
N ARG A 474 -26.51 2.82 2.33
CA ARG A 474 -26.57 2.09 3.61
C ARG A 474 -25.41 1.09 3.80
N VAL A 475 -24.22 1.46 3.37
CA VAL A 475 -22.99 0.66 3.52
C VAL A 475 -21.96 1.39 4.39
N LYS A 476 -20.96 0.67 4.91
CA LYS A 476 -19.89 1.32 5.68
C LYS A 476 -18.91 2.01 4.73
N VAL A 477 -18.43 3.19 5.11
CA VAL A 477 -17.44 3.97 4.36
C VAL A 477 -16.19 3.14 4.03
N ARG A 478 -15.70 2.37 5.01
CA ARG A 478 -14.52 1.51 4.83
C ARG A 478 -14.76 0.39 3.81
N GLU A 479 -15.93 -0.22 3.83
CA GLU A 479 -16.31 -1.26 2.88
C GLU A 479 -16.42 -0.70 1.46
N LEU A 480 -17.13 0.43 1.30
CA LEU A 480 -17.23 1.12 0.01
C LEU A 480 -15.85 1.48 -0.56
N ALA A 481 -14.96 2.05 0.26
CA ALA A 481 -13.61 2.38 -0.15
C ALA A 481 -12.81 1.10 -0.51
N ALA A 482 -12.89 0.06 0.33
CA ALA A 482 -12.20 -1.20 0.11
C ALA A 482 -12.64 -1.89 -1.18
N TRP A 483 -13.93 -1.95 -1.50
CA TRP A 483 -14.44 -2.54 -2.75
C TRP A 483 -13.87 -1.87 -4.00
N ASN A 484 -13.49 -0.62 -3.88
CA ASN A 484 -12.95 0.20 -4.97
C ASN A 484 -11.43 0.39 -4.91
N SER A 485 -10.72 -0.41 -4.13
CA SER A 485 -9.26 -0.30 -3.91
C SER A 485 -8.82 1.11 -3.51
N MET A 486 -9.62 1.74 -2.65
CA MET A 486 -9.42 3.10 -2.15
C MET A 486 -9.40 3.11 -0.62
N ALA A 487 -8.84 4.17 -0.07
CA ALA A 487 -8.97 4.51 1.34
C ALA A 487 -10.10 5.55 1.54
N PRO A 488 -10.74 5.63 2.71
CA PRO A 488 -11.76 6.64 3.01
C PRO A 488 -11.30 8.10 2.82
N GLY A 489 -10.00 8.35 2.95
CA GLY A 489 -9.39 9.66 2.74
C GLY A 489 -8.90 9.94 1.32
N ASP A 490 -9.09 9.02 0.38
CA ASP A 490 -8.71 9.26 -1.02
C ASP A 490 -9.67 10.25 -1.69
N PRO A 491 -9.16 11.15 -2.56
CA PRO A 491 -10.01 12.08 -3.28
C PRO A 491 -10.94 11.34 -4.25
N LEU A 492 -12.23 11.68 -4.21
CA LEU A 492 -13.20 11.25 -5.19
C LEU A 492 -13.17 12.20 -6.39
N ILE A 493 -12.77 11.67 -7.54
CA ILE A 493 -12.69 12.45 -8.78
C ILE A 493 -14.05 12.34 -9.51
N PRO A 494 -14.72 13.45 -9.86
CA PRO A 494 -15.97 13.42 -10.62
C PRO A 494 -15.84 12.57 -11.89
N GLY A 495 -16.84 11.74 -12.17
CA GLY A 495 -16.86 10.79 -13.28
C GLY A 495 -16.21 9.43 -12.95
N LYS A 496 -15.50 9.28 -11.83
CA LYS A 496 -14.96 7.99 -11.43
C LYS A 496 -16.09 7.00 -11.14
N LYS A 497 -16.01 5.80 -11.72
CA LYS A 497 -16.93 4.71 -11.46
C LYS A 497 -16.56 4.01 -10.15
N LEU A 498 -17.52 3.89 -9.24
CA LEU A 498 -17.45 3.08 -8.03
C LEU A 498 -18.41 1.89 -8.13
N VAL A 499 -18.04 0.79 -7.51
CA VAL A 499 -18.92 -0.36 -7.27
C VAL A 499 -19.36 -0.37 -5.82
N ILE A 500 -20.66 -0.51 -5.60
CA ILE A 500 -21.30 -0.52 -4.29
C ILE A 500 -22.11 -1.81 -4.16
N TRP A 501 -21.99 -2.51 -3.04
CA TRP A 501 -22.79 -3.68 -2.72
C TRP A 501 -23.82 -3.27 -1.68
N SER A 502 -25.03 -2.88 -2.17
CA SER A 502 -26.12 -2.37 -1.32
C SER A 502 -26.94 -3.52 -0.74
N GLN A 503 -27.27 -3.45 0.54
CA GLN A 503 -28.12 -4.47 1.20
C GLN A 503 -29.61 -4.27 0.97
N ASN A 504 -30.04 -3.20 0.29
CA ASN A 504 -31.42 -2.88 -0.04
C ASN A 504 -31.50 -2.27 -1.44
N ALA A 505 -31.42 -3.09 -2.48
CA ALA A 505 -31.93 -2.70 -3.77
C ALA A 505 -33.39 -3.19 -3.91
N GLU A 506 -34.29 -2.58 -3.17
CA GLU A 506 -35.61 -2.42 -3.76
C GLU A 506 -35.45 -1.50 -4.97
N THR A 507 -35.54 -2.10 -6.11
CA THR A 507 -35.66 -1.61 -7.48
C THR A 507 -35.79 -0.08 -7.60
N THR A 508 -34.69 0.64 -7.73
CA THR A 508 -34.68 1.89 -8.45
C THR A 508 -34.20 1.63 -9.87
N VAL A 509 -35.08 1.05 -10.67
CA VAL A 509 -35.13 1.30 -12.12
C VAL A 509 -34.99 2.82 -12.28
N ALA A 510 -34.02 3.24 -13.09
CA ALA A 510 -33.82 4.63 -13.43
C ALA A 510 -35.10 5.29 -13.91
N SER A 511 -35.86 5.80 -12.97
CA SER A 511 -36.84 6.87 -13.21
C SER A 511 -36.19 8.14 -12.70
N SER A 512 -35.90 9.02 -13.65
CA SER A 512 -35.60 10.41 -13.48
C SER A 512 -36.63 11.09 -12.58
N ASP A 513 -36.47 10.98 -11.27
CA ASP A 513 -37.30 11.72 -10.33
C ASP A 513 -36.43 12.59 -9.44
N SER A 514 -36.35 13.85 -9.83
CA SER A 514 -35.69 14.96 -9.16
C SER A 514 -36.24 15.26 -7.75
N SER A 515 -37.21 14.50 -7.25
CA SER A 515 -37.91 14.78 -5.99
C SER A 515 -37.23 14.17 -4.74
N ALA A 516 -36.48 13.06 -4.85
CA ALA A 516 -35.83 12.44 -3.70
C ALA A 516 -34.55 13.22 -3.27
N SER A 517 -33.83 13.75 -4.23
CA SER A 517 -32.66 14.61 -3.98
C SER A 517 -33.02 15.94 -3.31
N ALA A 518 -34.22 16.47 -3.62
CA ALA A 518 -34.74 17.67 -3.01
C ALA A 518 -35.18 17.45 -1.54
N ARG A 519 -35.66 16.26 -1.18
CA ARG A 519 -36.06 15.93 0.21
C ARG A 519 -34.87 15.74 1.14
N ILE A 520 -33.75 15.23 0.65
CA ILE A 520 -32.53 15.08 1.47
C ILE A 520 -31.82 16.42 1.65
N LYS A 521 -31.80 17.29 0.63
CA LYS A 521 -31.31 18.68 0.75
C LYS A 521 -32.13 19.53 1.73
N ALA A 522 -33.37 19.20 1.96
CA ALA A 522 -34.27 19.93 2.88
C ALA A 522 -33.94 19.73 4.38
N LEU A 523 -33.07 18.81 4.72
CA LEU A 523 -32.67 18.54 6.12
C LEU A 523 -31.39 19.28 6.52
N VAL A 524 -30.62 19.79 5.57
CA VAL A 524 -29.44 20.63 5.85
C VAL A 524 -29.86 22.09 5.89
N ARG A 525 -29.75 22.72 7.03
CA ARG A 525 -30.09 24.13 7.21
C ARG A 525 -28.83 25.01 7.16
N LYS A 526 -28.87 26.03 6.34
CA LYS A 526 -27.89 27.12 6.36
C LYS A 526 -28.12 27.96 7.59
N ILE A 527 -27.13 28.06 8.48
CA ILE A 527 -27.16 28.93 9.65
C ILE A 527 -26.00 29.91 9.62
N GLY A 528 -26.25 31.13 10.12
CA GLY A 528 -25.19 32.09 10.40
C GLY A 528 -24.68 31.87 11.83
N TYR A 529 -23.36 31.79 11.99
CA TYR A 529 -22.70 31.69 13.29
C TYR A 529 -21.74 32.85 13.49
N SER A 530 -21.86 33.55 14.61
CA SER A 530 -20.88 34.59 14.99
C SER A 530 -19.85 33.98 15.95
N VAL A 531 -18.58 34.05 15.57
CA VAL A 531 -17.44 33.54 16.34
C VAL A 531 -17.39 34.19 17.70
N ARG A 532 -17.32 33.42 18.77
CA ARG A 532 -17.22 33.90 20.16
C ARG A 532 -15.76 33.90 20.61
N LYS A 533 -15.46 34.68 21.64
CA LYS A 533 -14.13 34.66 22.27
C LYS A 533 -13.79 33.25 22.78
N GLY A 534 -12.67 32.70 22.28
CA GLY A 534 -12.24 31.33 22.61
C GLY A 534 -12.73 30.25 21.65
N ASP A 535 -13.52 30.57 20.63
CA ASP A 535 -13.87 29.62 19.59
C ASP A 535 -12.65 29.34 18.66
N SER A 536 -12.55 28.09 18.26
CA SER A 536 -11.67 27.66 17.18
C SER A 536 -12.49 26.93 16.10
N LEU A 537 -11.96 26.83 14.88
CA LEU A 537 -12.60 26.04 13.82
C LEU A 537 -12.92 24.61 14.30
N ALA A 538 -12.02 23.99 15.07
CA ALA A 538 -12.24 22.68 15.66
C ALA A 538 -13.38 22.64 16.69
N ALA A 539 -13.48 23.65 17.55
CA ALA A 539 -14.55 23.75 18.55
C ALA A 539 -15.92 23.97 17.89
N ILE A 540 -15.96 24.80 16.84
CA ILE A 540 -17.18 25.06 16.07
C ILE A 540 -17.58 23.81 15.28
N ALA A 541 -16.63 23.15 14.62
CA ALA A 541 -16.85 21.91 13.87
C ALA A 541 -17.42 20.80 14.79
N GLY A 542 -16.86 20.61 15.99
CA GLY A 542 -17.37 19.66 16.97
C GLY A 542 -18.77 20.01 17.48
N ARG A 543 -19.06 21.29 17.74
CA ARG A 543 -20.37 21.75 18.24
C ARG A 543 -21.50 21.51 17.24
N PHE A 544 -21.23 21.67 15.95
CA PHE A 544 -22.24 21.55 14.90
C PHE A 544 -22.14 20.24 14.11
N SER A 545 -21.27 19.32 14.52
CA SER A 545 -21.04 18.03 13.86
C SER A 545 -20.71 18.15 12.36
N VAL A 546 -19.88 19.14 11.99
CA VAL A 546 -19.40 19.41 10.63
C VAL A 546 -17.86 19.33 10.60
N ASN A 547 -17.25 19.21 9.40
CA ASN A 547 -15.79 19.17 9.31
C ASN A 547 -15.17 20.57 9.27
N ILE A 548 -13.93 20.70 9.74
CA ILE A 548 -13.17 21.97 9.68
C ILE A 548 -13.00 22.43 8.23
N SER A 549 -12.68 21.48 7.33
CA SER A 549 -12.54 21.73 5.89
C SER A 549 -13.83 22.27 5.25
N ASP A 550 -14.98 21.82 5.73
CA ASP A 550 -16.27 22.26 5.23
C ASP A 550 -16.55 23.71 5.69
N ILE A 551 -16.30 24.03 6.97
CA ILE A 551 -16.42 25.39 7.48
C ILE A 551 -15.49 26.34 6.72
N ALA A 552 -14.24 25.93 6.47
CA ALA A 552 -13.28 26.72 5.74
C ALA A 552 -13.72 26.94 4.29
N GLY A 553 -14.18 25.89 3.60
CA GLY A 553 -14.66 25.99 2.21
C GLY A 553 -15.93 26.80 2.06
N TRP A 554 -16.88 26.74 3.02
CA TRP A 554 -18.13 27.52 2.97
C TRP A 554 -17.90 29.03 3.21
N ASN A 555 -16.77 29.39 3.83
CA ASN A 555 -16.51 30.77 4.26
C ASN A 555 -15.22 31.35 3.64
N ASP A 556 -14.62 30.64 2.69
CA ASP A 556 -13.37 31.04 2.02
C ASP A 556 -12.24 31.40 3.01
N LEU A 557 -12.11 30.55 4.07
CA LEU A 557 -11.15 30.78 5.14
C LEU A 557 -9.85 30.02 4.89
N ASN A 558 -8.74 30.68 5.18
CA ASN A 558 -7.48 29.99 5.35
C ASN A 558 -7.42 29.38 6.77
N THR A 559 -7.28 28.06 6.86
CA THR A 559 -7.23 27.31 8.12
C THR A 559 -6.01 27.64 8.99
N GLU A 560 -5.03 28.33 8.45
CA GLU A 560 -3.82 28.79 9.16
C GLU A 560 -4.04 30.11 9.92
N HIS A 561 -5.18 30.79 9.70
CA HIS A 561 -5.48 32.05 10.38
C HIS A 561 -6.46 31.85 11.53
N TYR A 562 -6.24 32.56 12.63
CA TYR A 562 -7.15 32.57 13.77
C TYR A 562 -8.48 33.22 13.44
N LEU A 563 -9.59 32.61 13.90
CA LEU A 563 -10.89 33.25 13.82
C LEU A 563 -10.95 34.49 14.73
N GLN A 564 -11.55 35.57 14.24
CA GLN A 564 -11.74 36.79 15.01
C GLN A 564 -13.09 36.72 15.76
N PRO A 565 -13.15 37.05 17.06
CA PRO A 565 -14.42 37.23 17.75
C PRO A 565 -15.31 38.24 17.04
N GLY A 566 -16.58 37.85 16.79
CA GLY A 566 -17.53 38.64 15.99
C GLY A 566 -17.53 38.31 14.48
N GLN A 567 -16.58 37.53 13.99
CA GLN A 567 -16.57 37.07 12.61
C GLN A 567 -17.80 36.23 12.31
N SER A 568 -18.51 36.53 11.21
CA SER A 568 -19.70 35.78 10.79
C SER A 568 -19.28 34.60 9.91
N LEU A 569 -19.72 33.41 10.28
CA LEU A 569 -19.54 32.18 9.50
C LEU A 569 -20.87 31.65 9.00
N VAL A 570 -20.86 31.10 7.81
CA VAL A 570 -21.96 30.30 7.25
C VAL A 570 -21.69 28.83 7.52
N LEU A 571 -22.63 28.14 8.15
CA LEU A 571 -22.55 26.71 8.41
C LEU A 571 -23.77 26.03 7.76
N TYR A 572 -23.54 24.84 7.20
CA TYR A 572 -24.59 23.97 6.69
C TYR A 572 -24.72 22.78 7.65
N VAL A 573 -25.74 22.78 8.50
CA VAL A 573 -25.89 21.87 9.64
C VAL A 573 -27.09 20.97 9.43
N ASP A 574 -26.94 19.67 9.67
CA ASP A 574 -28.05 18.73 9.73
C ASP A 574 -28.88 18.99 10.98
N ILE A 575 -30.14 19.42 10.78
CA ILE A 575 -31.04 19.81 11.90
C ILE A 575 -31.39 18.68 12.86
N ARG A 576 -31.05 17.43 12.53
CA ARG A 576 -31.25 16.27 13.41
C ARG A 576 -30.14 16.12 14.45
N ASN A 577 -28.97 16.72 14.21
CA ASN A 577 -27.78 16.63 15.05
C ASN A 577 -27.36 18.01 15.60
N SER A 578 -28.22 19.02 15.48
CA SER A 578 -27.96 20.35 16.03
C SER A 578 -28.36 20.39 17.51
N PRO A 579 -27.53 20.94 18.44
CA PRO A 579 -27.89 21.12 19.84
C PRO A 579 -29.06 22.08 20.02
#